data_69bac8f8794c43a3e82439744c632a94
#
_entry.id   69bac8f8794c43a3e82439744c632a94
#
_cell.length_a   1.000
_cell.length_b   1.000
_cell.length_c   1.000
_cell.angle_alpha   90.00
_cell.angle_beta   90.00
_cell.angle_gamma   90.00
#
_symmetry.space_group_name_H-M   'P 1'
#
loop_
_entity.id
_entity.type
_entity.pdbx_description
1 polymer ?
#
loop_
_entity_poly.entity_id
_entity_poly.type
_entity_poly.pdbx_seq_one_letter_code
_entity_poly.pdbx_strand_id
1 'polypeptide(L)'
;MTNARSFLLATLRRVIDGDDVTNNELETAIAEPAVLRGAERKAWHGLSYWADDDDVRAKDPAYAPSRRRQLADLLSTLESETVG
;
A
#
# COMPACT_ATOMS: atom_id res chain seq x y z
N MET A 1 -5.85 0.54 19.47
CA MET A 1 -4.55 0.10 18.99
C MET A 1 -4.63 -0.19 17.50
N THR A 2 -3.83 0.51 16.71
CA THR A 2 -3.85 0.33 15.27
C THR A 2 -3.01 -0.89 14.88
N ASN A 3 -3.67 -1.86 14.27
CA ASN A 3 -2.99 -3.03 13.74
C ASN A 3 -2.42 -2.67 12.37
N ALA A 4 -1.13 -2.92 12.15
CA ALA A 4 -0.47 -2.63 10.88
C ALA A 4 -1.22 -3.27 9.71
N ARG A 5 -1.69 -4.49 9.90
CA ARG A 5 -2.46 -5.19 8.89
C ARG A 5 -3.75 -4.48 8.53
N SER A 6 -4.52 -4.04 9.53
CA SER A 6 -5.77 -3.30 9.30
C SER A 6 -5.51 -2.00 8.56
N PHE A 7 -4.45 -1.30 8.93
CA PHE A 7 -4.05 -0.08 8.24
C PHE A 7 -3.70 -0.36 6.77
N LEU A 8 -2.91 -1.40 6.53
CA LEU A 8 -2.49 -1.75 5.17
C LEU A 8 -3.67 -2.15 4.30
N LEU A 9 -4.59 -2.95 4.83
CA LEU A 9 -5.80 -3.34 4.10
C LEU A 9 -6.64 -2.13 3.72
N ALA A 10 -6.89 -1.25 4.68
CA ALA A 10 -7.70 -0.05 4.45
C ALA A 10 -7.03 0.90 3.46
N THR A 11 -5.71 1.07 3.58
CA THR A 11 -4.96 1.98 2.72
C THR A 11 -4.87 1.46 1.30
N LEU A 12 -4.64 0.16 1.12
CA LEU A 12 -4.65 -0.46 -0.20
C LEU A 12 -5.99 -0.24 -0.90
N ARG A 13 -7.10 -0.46 -0.18
CA ARG A 13 -8.44 -0.24 -0.74
C ARG A 13 -8.66 1.21 -1.13
N ARG A 14 -8.20 2.15 -0.31
CA ARG A 14 -8.30 3.59 -0.60
C ARG A 14 -7.61 3.92 -1.92
N VAL A 15 -6.36 3.51 -2.07
CA VAL A 15 -5.57 3.83 -3.25
C VAL A 15 -6.14 3.15 -4.49
N ILE A 16 -6.55 1.89 -4.38
CA ILE A 16 -7.16 1.14 -5.49
C ILE A 16 -8.44 1.82 -5.97
N ASP A 17 -9.21 2.38 -5.05
CA ASP A 17 -10.48 3.07 -5.36
C ASP A 17 -10.28 4.48 -5.93
N GLY A 18 -9.04 4.94 -6.03
CA GLY A 18 -8.75 6.23 -6.64
C GLY A 18 -8.27 7.31 -5.68
N ASP A 19 -8.15 6.99 -4.40
CA ASP A 19 -7.63 7.90 -3.40
C ASP A 19 -6.10 7.82 -3.37
N ASP A 20 -5.47 8.48 -2.42
CA ASP A 20 -4.03 8.60 -2.35
C ASP A 20 -3.54 8.36 -0.91
N VAL A 21 -2.24 8.16 -0.79
CA VAL A 21 -1.58 8.04 0.51
C VAL A 21 -0.21 8.70 0.42
N THR A 22 0.24 9.31 1.51
CA THR A 22 1.54 9.96 1.57
C THR A 22 2.52 9.13 2.39
N ASN A 23 3.82 9.36 2.16
CA ASN A 23 4.87 8.74 2.97
C ASN A 23 4.71 9.08 4.45
N ASN A 24 4.30 10.30 4.76
CA ASN A 24 4.08 10.72 6.13
C ASN A 24 3.00 9.88 6.82
N GLU A 25 1.91 9.59 6.11
CA GLU A 25 0.86 8.73 6.63
C GLU A 25 1.38 7.32 6.91
N LEU A 26 2.17 6.78 5.97
CA LEU A 26 2.75 5.45 6.12
C LEU A 26 3.70 5.37 7.31
N GLU A 27 4.58 6.34 7.45
CA GLU A 27 5.55 6.40 8.55
C GLU A 27 4.88 6.60 9.90
N THR A 28 3.83 7.39 9.94
CA THR A 28 3.09 7.64 11.19
C THR A 28 2.36 6.38 11.65
N ALA A 29 1.76 5.64 10.73
CA ALA A 29 1.02 4.44 11.06
C ALA A 29 1.94 3.26 11.36
N ILE A 30 3.05 3.15 10.64
CA ILE A 30 4.01 2.04 10.78
C ILE A 30 5.40 2.64 10.93
N ALA A 31 5.80 2.86 12.16
CA ALA A 31 7.10 3.48 12.47
C ALA A 31 8.27 2.56 12.14
N GLU A 32 8.07 1.26 12.23
CA GLU A 32 9.14 0.28 12.01
C GLU A 32 8.70 -0.76 10.96
N PRO A 33 8.76 -0.40 9.66
CA PRO A 33 8.35 -1.35 8.61
C PRO A 33 9.22 -2.60 8.54
N ALA A 34 10.42 -2.56 9.12
CA ALA A 34 11.31 -3.70 9.14
C ALA A 34 10.75 -4.90 9.93
N VAL A 35 9.79 -4.65 10.85
CA VAL A 35 9.15 -5.73 11.60
C VAL A 35 8.05 -6.45 10.81
N LEU A 36 7.63 -5.86 9.71
CA LEU A 36 6.61 -6.47 8.85
C LEU A 36 7.20 -7.68 8.11
N ARG A 37 6.34 -8.66 7.86
CA ARG A 37 6.77 -9.90 7.20
C ARG A 37 5.74 -10.32 6.15
N GLY A 38 6.22 -11.06 5.15
CA GLY A 38 5.35 -11.64 4.13
C GLY A 38 4.55 -10.60 3.37
N ALA A 39 3.26 -10.84 3.25
CA ALA A 39 2.38 -9.96 2.47
C ALA A 39 2.26 -8.55 3.06
N GLU A 40 2.33 -8.41 4.38
CA GLU A 40 2.31 -7.09 5.02
C GLU A 40 3.50 -6.24 4.59
N ARG A 41 4.67 -6.82 4.55
CA ARG A 41 5.88 -6.12 4.12
C ARG A 41 5.79 -5.73 2.65
N LYS A 42 5.31 -6.63 1.81
CA LYS A 42 5.13 -6.35 0.38
C LYS A 42 4.11 -5.24 0.16
N ALA A 43 3.02 -5.27 0.91
CA ALA A 43 1.98 -4.23 0.84
C ALA A 43 2.55 -2.87 1.24
N TRP A 44 3.31 -2.81 2.33
CA TRP A 44 3.93 -1.56 2.77
C TRP A 44 4.89 -1.01 1.70
N HIS A 45 5.73 -1.86 1.12
CA HIS A 45 6.65 -1.45 0.07
C HIS A 45 5.90 -0.92 -1.16
N GLY A 46 4.83 -1.62 -1.56
CA GLY A 46 4.01 -1.18 -2.69
C GLY A 46 3.41 0.20 -2.47
N LEU A 47 2.87 0.43 -1.28
CA LEU A 47 2.30 1.74 -0.93
C LEU A 47 3.37 2.82 -0.83
N SER A 48 4.54 2.48 -0.30
CA SER A 48 5.67 3.41 -0.21
C SER A 48 6.13 3.85 -1.60
N TYR A 49 6.26 2.92 -2.53
CA TYR A 49 6.59 3.25 -3.92
C TYR A 49 5.52 4.12 -4.57
N TRP A 50 4.26 3.80 -4.32
CA TRP A 50 3.16 4.62 -4.83
C TRP A 50 3.28 6.07 -4.35
N ALA A 51 3.55 6.26 -3.06
CA ALA A 51 3.67 7.59 -2.47
C ALA A 51 4.89 8.34 -2.98
N ASP A 52 6.02 7.64 -3.19
CA ASP A 52 7.26 8.24 -3.71
C ASP A 52 7.14 8.65 -5.18
N ASP A 53 6.30 7.98 -5.93
CA ASP A 53 6.20 8.16 -7.38
C ASP A 53 5.09 9.16 -7.78
N ASP A 54 4.72 10.09 -6.90
CA ASP A 54 3.64 11.02 -7.18
C ASP A 54 3.93 11.91 -8.40
N ASP A 55 5.18 12.31 -8.61
CA ASP A 55 5.58 13.08 -9.78
C ASP A 55 5.54 12.24 -11.06
N VAL A 56 5.87 10.95 -10.97
CA VAL A 56 5.75 10.03 -12.11
C VAL A 56 4.27 9.88 -12.48
N ARG A 57 3.39 9.74 -11.49
CA ARG A 57 1.94 9.64 -11.73
C ARG A 57 1.39 10.89 -12.41
N ALA A 58 1.94 12.04 -12.08
CA ALA A 58 1.51 13.31 -12.69
C ALA A 58 1.91 13.41 -14.16
N LYS A 59 3.00 12.76 -14.55
CA LYS A 59 3.55 12.84 -15.92
C LYS A 59 3.09 11.72 -16.83
N ASP A 60 2.85 10.52 -16.26
CA ASP A 60 2.50 9.35 -17.05
C ASP A 60 1.09 8.87 -16.68
N PRO A 61 0.10 9.11 -17.55
CA PRO A 61 -1.28 8.70 -17.26
C PRO A 61 -1.48 7.19 -17.19
N ALA A 62 -0.56 6.41 -17.74
CA ALA A 62 -0.65 4.95 -17.70
C ALA A 62 -0.09 4.36 -16.42
N TYR A 63 0.71 5.12 -15.69
CA TYR A 63 1.40 4.64 -14.49
C TYR A 63 0.42 4.30 -13.35
N ALA A 64 -0.52 5.20 -13.07
CA ALA A 64 -1.44 5.02 -11.96
C ALA A 64 -2.32 3.76 -12.10
N PRO A 65 -2.98 3.52 -13.26
CA PRO A 65 -3.76 2.31 -13.44
C PRO A 65 -2.94 1.03 -13.29
N SER A 66 -1.71 1.02 -13.82
CA SER A 66 -0.82 -0.12 -13.74
C SER A 66 -0.42 -0.41 -12.29
N ARG A 67 -0.06 0.63 -11.54
CA ARG A 67 0.33 0.50 -10.13
C ARG A 67 -0.84 0.06 -9.26
N ARG A 68 -2.03 0.60 -9.51
CA ARG A 68 -3.23 0.20 -8.78
C ARG A 68 -3.54 -1.28 -8.97
N ARG A 69 -3.30 -1.80 -10.17
CA ARG A 69 -3.47 -3.23 -10.43
C ARG A 69 -2.51 -4.06 -9.60
N GLN A 70 -1.25 -3.64 -9.49
CA GLN A 70 -0.27 -4.31 -8.64
C GLN A 70 -0.67 -4.25 -7.18
N LEU A 71 -1.18 -3.11 -6.73
CA LEU A 71 -1.66 -2.96 -5.35
C LEU A 71 -2.87 -3.85 -5.08
N ALA A 72 -3.74 -4.03 -6.07
CA ALA A 72 -4.87 -4.95 -5.94
C ALA A 72 -4.40 -6.39 -5.76
N ASP A 73 -3.35 -6.80 -6.44
CA ASP A 73 -2.75 -8.12 -6.24
C ASP A 73 -2.17 -8.26 -4.84
N LEU A 74 -1.52 -7.21 -4.34
CA LEU A 74 -0.99 -7.21 -2.97
C LEU A 74 -2.11 -7.28 -1.95
N LEU A 75 -3.21 -6.57 -2.19
CA LEU A 75 -4.38 -6.63 -1.32
C LEU A 75 -4.96 -8.04 -1.27
N SER A 76 -5.11 -8.67 -2.41
CA SER A 76 -5.62 -10.04 -2.51
C SER A 76 -4.72 -11.02 -1.73
N THR A 77 -3.41 -10.89 -1.88
CA THR A 77 -2.45 -11.73 -1.16
C THR A 77 -2.55 -11.52 0.34
N LEU A 78 -2.65 -10.27 0.77
CA LEU A 78 -2.73 -9.93 2.18
C LEU A 78 -4.03 -10.46 2.80
N GLU A 79 -5.14 -10.34 2.08
CA GLU A 79 -6.42 -10.89 2.52
C GLU A 79 -6.38 -12.42 2.65
N SER A 80 -5.71 -13.08 1.74
CA SER A 80 -5.56 -14.55 1.77
C SER A 80 -4.76 -15.01 2.98
N GLU A 81 -3.76 -14.26 3.41
CA GLU A 81 -2.96 -14.62 4.56
C GLU A 81 -3.67 -14.39 5.89
N THR A 82 -4.89 -13.85 5.86
CA THR A 82 -5.67 -13.62 7.08
C THR A 82 -6.25 -14.88 7.66
N VAL A 83 -6.31 -15.91 6.87
CA VAL A 83 -6.96 -17.16 7.28
C VAL A 83 -5.98 -17.94 8.14
N GLY A 84 -6.08 -17.71 9.40
CA GLY A 84 -5.22 -18.42 10.36
C GLY A 84 -6.02 -19.22 11.30
#